data_9fcf8e97490855673f0dbd8830461651
#
_entry.id   9fcf8e97490855673f0dbd8830461651
#
_cell.length_a   1.000
_cell.length_b   1.000
_cell.length_c   1.000
_cell.angle_alpha   90.00
_cell.angle_beta   90.00
_cell.angle_gamma   90.00
#
_symmetry.space_group_name_H-M   'P 1'
#
loop_
_entity.id
_entity.type
_entity.pdbx_description
1 polymer ?
#
loop_
_entity_poly.entity_id
_entity_poly.type
_entity_poly.pdbx_seq_one_letter_code
_entity_poly.pdbx_strand_id
1 'polypeptide(L)'
;YDDLIVATGVSHHYFGHHDWQRHAPGLKTVEDALEIRRRIFTAFELAENETDPIRRKQFLRFVIVGGGPTGVELAGAMADLAFITLDKHFHNLDTKKDCEIYLLEGLPNILPTFKKSLSDISKKYLEGMGVKVLVNSMVTDIQNDTVFFTSDGVKKNIESKTILWGAGVMASVMGKILNDTTGVELDNVGRVLVNKDFTIPKYDNIFVVGDLARFTVGK
;
A
#
# COMPACT_ATOMS: atom_id res chain seq x y z
N TYR A 1 -30.11 -16.51 14.83
CA TYR A 1 -29.29 -15.47 15.50
C TYR A 1 -30.18 -14.27 15.81
N ASP A 2 -29.89 -13.59 16.89
CA ASP A 2 -30.61 -12.38 17.28
C ASP A 2 -29.92 -11.15 16.70
N ASP A 3 -28.60 -11.13 16.71
CA ASP A 3 -27.78 -10.08 16.14
C ASP A 3 -26.74 -10.64 15.15
N LEU A 4 -26.41 -9.85 14.11
CA LEU A 4 -25.38 -10.15 13.12
C LEU A 4 -24.34 -9.03 13.09
N ILE A 5 -23.07 -9.38 13.31
CA ILE A 5 -21.94 -8.44 13.17
C ILE A 5 -21.13 -8.83 11.94
N VAL A 6 -21.01 -7.90 10.98
CA VAL A 6 -20.23 -8.08 9.75
C VAL A 6 -18.96 -7.22 9.82
N ALA A 7 -17.82 -7.87 9.95
CA ALA A 7 -16.50 -7.25 10.16
C ALA A 7 -15.46 -7.78 9.16
N THR A 8 -15.85 -7.96 7.90
CA THR A 8 -15.04 -8.65 6.87
C THR A 8 -14.03 -7.74 6.16
N GLY A 9 -13.98 -6.46 6.53
CA GLY A 9 -12.97 -5.52 6.08
C GLY A 9 -12.97 -5.24 4.58
N VAL A 10 -11.76 -4.99 4.06
CA VAL A 10 -11.47 -4.65 2.67
C VAL A 10 -10.36 -5.55 2.12
N SER A 11 -10.27 -5.64 0.80
CA SER A 11 -9.20 -6.30 0.06
C SER A 11 -8.39 -5.30 -0.76
N HIS A 12 -7.29 -5.75 -1.35
CA HIS A 12 -6.51 -4.93 -2.29
C HIS A 12 -7.30 -4.62 -3.55
N HIS A 13 -7.13 -3.40 -4.03
CA HIS A 13 -7.71 -2.98 -5.31
C HIS A 13 -6.61 -2.55 -6.27
N TYR A 14 -6.44 -3.30 -7.34
CA TYR A 14 -5.45 -3.04 -8.39
C TYR A 14 -6.01 -2.25 -9.58
N PHE A 15 -7.14 -1.55 -9.41
CA PHE A 15 -7.79 -0.69 -10.41
C PHE A 15 -8.03 -1.38 -11.77
N GLY A 16 -8.39 -2.68 -11.74
CA GLY A 16 -8.63 -3.51 -12.91
C GLY A 16 -7.42 -4.29 -13.42
N HIS A 17 -6.25 -4.06 -12.86
CA HIS A 17 -4.99 -4.73 -13.23
C HIS A 17 -4.68 -5.89 -12.28
N HIS A 18 -5.50 -6.95 -12.30
CA HIS A 18 -5.38 -8.09 -11.38
C HIS A 18 -4.05 -8.86 -11.55
N ASP A 19 -3.42 -8.78 -12.69
CA ASP A 19 -2.11 -9.35 -12.99
C ASP A 19 -0.96 -8.68 -12.21
N TRP A 20 -1.12 -7.44 -11.77
CA TRP A 20 -0.11 -6.75 -10.97
C TRP A 20 0.09 -7.37 -9.58
N GLN A 21 -0.92 -8.07 -9.04
CA GLN A 21 -0.84 -8.71 -7.72
C GLN A 21 0.36 -9.66 -7.60
N ARG A 22 0.67 -10.43 -8.63
CA ARG A 22 1.83 -11.34 -8.64
C ARG A 22 3.17 -10.60 -8.58
N HIS A 23 3.23 -9.39 -9.15
CA HIS A 23 4.44 -8.57 -9.20
C HIS A 23 4.57 -7.65 -7.98
N ALA A 24 3.46 -7.12 -7.50
CA ALA A 24 3.39 -6.16 -6.41
C ALA A 24 2.38 -6.62 -5.35
N PRO A 25 2.76 -7.51 -4.42
CA PRO A 25 1.87 -7.94 -3.34
C PRO A 25 1.49 -6.75 -2.46
N GLY A 26 0.25 -6.75 -1.99
CA GLY A 26 -0.23 -5.78 -1.02
C GLY A 26 -0.04 -6.28 0.42
N LEU A 27 -0.46 -5.48 1.40
CA LEU A 27 -0.37 -5.80 2.83
C LEU A 27 -1.75 -5.70 3.49
N LYS A 28 -2.41 -6.84 3.71
CA LYS A 28 -3.69 -6.95 4.42
C LYS A 28 -3.76 -8.16 5.35
N THR A 29 -3.12 -9.26 5.00
CA THR A 29 -3.14 -10.50 5.77
C THR A 29 -1.77 -10.82 6.35
N VAL A 30 -1.71 -11.81 7.25
CA VAL A 30 -0.44 -12.31 7.78
C VAL A 30 0.39 -12.95 6.65
N GLU A 31 -0.26 -13.64 5.73
CA GLU A 31 0.37 -14.25 4.55
C GLU A 31 1.02 -13.19 3.65
N ASP A 32 0.33 -12.06 3.42
CA ASP A 32 0.91 -10.92 2.70
C ASP A 32 2.17 -10.39 3.41
N ALA A 33 2.11 -10.21 4.72
CA ALA A 33 3.23 -9.73 5.51
C ALA A 33 4.43 -10.69 5.45
N LEU A 34 4.19 -12.00 5.50
CA LEU A 34 5.22 -13.03 5.37
C LEU A 34 5.84 -13.04 3.97
N GLU A 35 5.03 -12.87 2.91
CA GLU A 35 5.52 -12.78 1.53
C GLU A 35 6.35 -11.52 1.31
N ILE A 36 5.90 -10.37 1.80
CA ILE A 36 6.67 -9.11 1.74
C ILE A 36 7.99 -9.27 2.46
N ARG A 37 7.96 -9.79 3.69
CA ARG A 37 9.17 -10.07 4.46
C ARG A 37 10.13 -10.98 3.71
N ARG A 38 9.65 -12.08 3.16
CA ARG A 38 10.44 -13.02 2.36
C ARG A 38 11.11 -12.32 1.18
N ARG A 39 10.36 -11.52 0.41
CA ARG A 39 10.90 -10.77 -0.74
C ARG A 39 12.01 -9.81 -0.34
N ILE A 40 11.81 -9.06 0.73
CA ILE A 40 12.78 -8.08 1.21
C ILE A 40 14.09 -8.79 1.60
N PHE A 41 14.04 -9.81 2.48
CA PHE A 41 15.25 -10.50 2.91
C PHE A 41 15.95 -11.23 1.75
N THR A 42 15.18 -11.89 0.87
CA THR A 42 15.73 -12.52 -0.33
C THR A 42 16.44 -11.51 -1.24
N ALA A 43 15.91 -10.29 -1.37
CA ALA A 43 16.53 -9.24 -2.17
C ALA A 43 17.90 -8.83 -1.62
N PHE A 44 18.03 -8.66 -0.30
CA PHE A 44 19.33 -8.37 0.33
C PHE A 44 20.33 -9.52 0.19
N GLU A 45 19.89 -10.78 0.43
CA GLU A 45 20.73 -11.97 0.26
C GLU A 45 21.23 -12.16 -1.17
N LEU A 46 20.36 -11.92 -2.15
CA LEU A 46 20.75 -11.98 -3.57
C LEU A 46 21.70 -10.85 -3.94
N ALA A 47 21.47 -9.65 -3.42
CA ALA A 47 22.35 -8.51 -3.66
C ALA A 47 23.75 -8.70 -3.06
N GLU A 48 23.86 -9.32 -1.89
CA GLU A 48 25.14 -9.62 -1.23
C GLU A 48 26.04 -10.47 -2.13
N ASN A 49 25.46 -11.42 -2.86
CA ASN A 49 26.18 -12.36 -3.71
C ASN A 49 26.23 -11.94 -5.20
N GLU A 50 25.55 -10.88 -5.59
CA GLU A 50 25.50 -10.42 -6.99
C GLU A 50 26.76 -9.60 -7.33
N THR A 51 27.42 -9.97 -8.39
CA THR A 51 28.63 -9.31 -8.88
C THR A 51 28.38 -8.25 -9.96
N ASP A 52 27.25 -8.38 -10.69
CA ASP A 52 26.82 -7.37 -11.66
C ASP A 52 26.22 -6.16 -10.92
N PRO A 53 26.82 -4.97 -11.01
CA PRO A 53 26.35 -3.79 -10.28
C PRO A 53 24.97 -3.32 -10.73
N ILE A 54 24.56 -3.59 -11.97
CA ILE A 54 23.23 -3.23 -12.47
C ILE A 54 22.18 -4.12 -11.82
N ARG A 55 22.40 -5.44 -11.82
CA ARG A 55 21.50 -6.41 -11.19
C ARG A 55 21.45 -6.23 -9.67
N ARG A 56 22.61 -6.00 -9.03
CA ARG A 56 22.70 -5.70 -7.60
C ARG A 56 21.81 -4.52 -7.24
N LYS A 57 21.86 -3.45 -8.03
CA LYS A 57 21.03 -2.26 -7.83
C LYS A 57 19.53 -2.54 -7.99
N GLN A 58 19.12 -3.45 -8.88
CA GLN A 58 17.73 -3.86 -9.03
C GLN A 58 17.20 -4.60 -7.80
N PHE A 59 18.03 -5.42 -7.13
CA PHE A 59 17.67 -6.09 -5.88
C PHE A 59 17.54 -5.10 -4.73
N LEU A 60 18.42 -4.09 -4.62
CA LEU A 60 18.43 -3.11 -3.54
C LEU A 60 17.53 -1.89 -3.79
N ARG A 61 16.75 -1.93 -4.84
CA ARG A 61 15.74 -0.92 -5.11
C ARG A 61 14.36 -1.45 -4.77
N PHE A 62 13.68 -0.75 -3.85
CA PHE A 62 12.35 -1.08 -3.37
C PHE A 62 11.37 -0.01 -3.84
N VAL A 63 10.25 -0.43 -4.41
CA VAL A 63 9.21 0.49 -4.90
C VAL A 63 7.91 0.20 -4.18
N ILE A 64 7.36 1.19 -3.49
CA ILE A 64 6.07 1.13 -2.81
C ILE A 64 5.11 2.01 -3.60
N VAL A 65 3.99 1.45 -4.03
CA VAL A 65 2.96 2.14 -4.80
C VAL A 65 1.80 2.51 -3.89
N GLY A 66 1.50 3.81 -3.81
CA GLY A 66 0.41 4.37 -3.01
C GLY A 66 0.90 5.07 -1.74
N GLY A 67 0.63 6.37 -1.64
CA GLY A 67 0.99 7.22 -0.50
C GLY A 67 -0.12 7.36 0.55
N GLY A 68 -1.04 6.41 0.63
CA GLY A 68 -1.99 6.28 1.74
C GLY A 68 -1.32 5.77 3.03
N PRO A 69 -2.08 5.58 4.13
CA PRO A 69 -1.53 5.13 5.42
C PRO A 69 -0.66 3.87 5.29
N THR A 70 -1.16 2.83 4.65
CA THR A 70 -0.43 1.56 4.46
C THR A 70 0.91 1.76 3.74
N GLY A 71 0.93 2.54 2.65
CA GLY A 71 2.17 2.76 1.90
C GLY A 71 3.18 3.62 2.66
N VAL A 72 2.72 4.62 3.43
CA VAL A 72 3.57 5.46 4.28
C VAL A 72 4.18 4.64 5.42
N GLU A 73 3.39 3.82 6.11
CA GLU A 73 3.87 2.92 7.17
C GLU A 73 4.86 1.88 6.62
N LEU A 74 4.56 1.29 5.47
CA LEU A 74 5.43 0.32 4.82
C LEU A 74 6.76 0.94 4.38
N ALA A 75 6.72 2.18 3.85
CA ALA A 75 7.92 2.91 3.46
C ALA A 75 8.82 3.25 4.67
N GLY A 76 8.21 3.68 5.78
CA GLY A 76 8.93 3.91 7.03
C GLY A 76 9.55 2.64 7.60
N ALA A 77 8.77 1.57 7.72
CA ALA A 77 9.25 0.27 8.19
C ALA A 77 10.38 -0.29 7.30
N MET A 78 10.28 -0.09 5.98
CA MET A 78 11.32 -0.50 5.03
C MET A 78 12.62 0.30 5.24
N ALA A 79 12.52 1.61 5.49
CA ALA A 79 13.67 2.46 5.77
C ALA A 79 14.37 2.07 7.08
N ASP A 80 13.61 1.83 8.15
CA ASP A 80 14.15 1.34 9.42
C ASP A 80 14.84 -0.02 9.25
N LEU A 81 14.22 -0.93 8.50
CA LEU A 81 14.81 -2.24 8.22
C LEU A 81 16.13 -2.11 7.44
N ALA A 82 16.12 -1.35 6.33
CA ALA A 82 17.27 -1.24 5.43
C ALA A 82 18.42 -0.44 6.04
N PHE A 83 18.15 0.73 6.66
CA PHE A 83 19.17 1.70 7.04
C PHE A 83 19.59 1.62 8.52
N ILE A 84 18.81 0.92 9.36
CA ILE A 84 19.09 0.76 10.78
C ILE A 84 19.31 -0.71 11.12
N THR A 85 18.33 -1.58 10.85
CA THR A 85 18.38 -2.99 11.28
C THR A 85 19.39 -3.80 10.50
N LEU A 86 19.43 -3.67 9.17
CA LEU A 86 20.32 -4.43 8.28
C LEU A 86 21.66 -3.71 8.03
N ASP A 87 21.82 -2.49 8.54
CA ASP A 87 23.12 -1.80 8.46
C ASP A 87 24.22 -2.66 9.09
N LYS A 88 25.30 -2.91 8.35
CA LYS A 88 26.47 -3.74 8.74
C LYS A 88 26.20 -5.25 8.93
N HIS A 89 25.04 -5.77 8.53
CA HIS A 89 24.77 -7.21 8.53
C HIS A 89 25.32 -7.92 7.30
N PHE A 90 25.63 -7.18 6.26
CA PHE A 90 26.20 -7.67 5.00
C PHE A 90 27.65 -7.21 4.86
N HIS A 91 28.48 -8.03 4.20
CA HIS A 91 29.91 -7.74 4.01
C HIS A 91 30.18 -6.93 2.73
N ASN A 92 29.39 -7.20 1.69
CA ASN A 92 29.58 -6.60 0.35
C ASN A 92 28.61 -5.45 0.06
N LEU A 93 27.73 -5.10 1.01
CA LEU A 93 26.72 -4.05 0.84
C LEU A 93 26.94 -2.92 1.85
N ASP A 94 26.87 -1.69 1.37
CA ASP A 94 26.62 -0.51 2.20
C ASP A 94 25.15 -0.10 2.00
N THR A 95 24.27 -0.56 2.89
CA THR A 95 22.84 -0.38 2.69
C THR A 95 22.43 1.10 2.57
N LYS A 96 23.17 2.00 3.22
CA LYS A 96 22.90 3.45 3.16
C LYS A 96 23.24 4.07 1.80
N LYS A 97 24.20 3.48 1.08
CA LYS A 97 24.60 3.95 -0.25
C LYS A 97 23.88 3.20 -1.38
N ASP A 98 23.74 1.89 -1.19
CA ASP A 98 23.34 0.98 -2.26
C ASP A 98 21.82 0.81 -2.33
N CYS A 99 21.11 0.96 -1.19
CA CYS A 99 19.67 0.77 -1.13
C CYS A 99 18.90 2.06 -1.52
N GLU A 100 17.89 1.90 -2.35
CA GLU A 100 16.97 2.97 -2.76
C GLU A 100 15.54 2.56 -2.44
N ILE A 101 14.82 3.39 -1.71
CA ILE A 101 13.40 3.17 -1.38
C ILE A 101 12.58 4.29 -2.02
N TYR A 102 11.62 3.92 -2.88
CA TYR A 102 10.71 4.84 -3.56
C TYR A 102 9.30 4.65 -3.04
N LEU A 103 8.63 5.75 -2.74
CA LEU A 103 7.17 5.80 -2.51
C LEU A 103 6.53 6.59 -3.64
N LEU A 104 5.73 5.93 -4.48
CA LEU A 104 5.03 6.55 -5.61
C LEU A 104 3.58 6.88 -5.20
N GLU A 105 3.18 8.15 -5.36
CA GLU A 105 1.81 8.60 -5.12
C GLU A 105 1.29 9.39 -6.34
N GLY A 106 0.13 8.98 -6.86
CA GLY A 106 -0.49 9.63 -8.02
C GLY A 106 -1.05 11.02 -7.73
N LEU A 107 -1.40 11.29 -6.48
CA LEU A 107 -1.93 12.58 -6.02
C LEU A 107 -0.79 13.56 -5.66
N PRO A 108 -1.09 14.86 -5.53
CA PRO A 108 -0.09 15.87 -5.16
C PRO A 108 0.48 15.73 -3.75
N ASN A 109 -0.16 14.96 -2.88
CA ASN A 109 0.25 14.79 -1.50
C ASN A 109 0.06 13.34 -1.05
N ILE A 110 0.97 12.83 -0.22
CA ILE A 110 0.75 11.58 0.53
C ILE A 110 -0.31 11.82 1.61
N LEU A 111 -0.92 10.77 2.14
CA LEU A 111 -1.98 10.82 3.14
C LEU A 111 -3.11 11.81 2.77
N PRO A 112 -3.74 11.67 1.60
CA PRO A 112 -4.65 12.68 1.04
C PRO A 112 -5.90 12.92 1.87
N THR A 113 -6.26 12.00 2.77
CA THR A 113 -7.39 12.14 3.69
C THR A 113 -7.06 12.91 4.97
N PHE A 114 -5.80 13.25 5.19
CA PHE A 114 -5.33 13.99 6.35
C PHE A 114 -5.18 15.49 6.04
N LYS A 115 -5.06 16.31 7.10
CA LYS A 115 -4.75 17.73 6.92
C LYS A 115 -3.41 17.88 6.20
N LYS A 116 -3.33 18.86 5.28
CA LYS A 116 -2.11 19.10 4.48
C LYS A 116 -0.85 19.25 5.34
N SER A 117 -0.94 19.92 6.48
CA SER A 117 0.19 20.07 7.40
C SER A 117 0.75 18.73 7.90
N LEU A 118 -0.12 17.75 8.17
CA LEU A 118 0.29 16.40 8.57
C LEU A 118 0.93 15.65 7.41
N SER A 119 0.35 15.77 6.22
CA SER A 119 0.92 15.22 4.98
C SER A 119 2.34 15.75 4.74
N ASP A 120 2.54 17.07 4.84
CA ASP A 120 3.84 17.72 4.63
C ASP A 120 4.88 17.26 5.67
N ILE A 121 4.48 17.14 6.96
CA ILE A 121 5.34 16.63 8.02
C ILE A 121 5.71 15.16 7.76
N SER A 122 4.74 14.31 7.41
CA SER A 122 4.97 12.89 7.14
C SER A 122 5.90 12.70 5.95
N LYS A 123 5.72 13.48 4.88
CA LYS A 123 6.61 13.46 3.72
C LYS A 123 8.04 13.80 4.11
N LYS A 124 8.21 14.93 4.83
CA LYS A 124 9.54 15.37 5.30
C LYS A 124 10.20 14.32 6.20
N TYR A 125 9.41 13.64 7.03
CA TYR A 125 9.92 12.58 7.91
C TYR A 125 10.44 11.39 7.11
N LEU A 126 9.66 10.90 6.15
CA LEU A 126 10.07 9.80 5.25
C LEU A 126 11.32 10.17 4.44
N GLU A 127 11.37 11.39 3.89
CA GLU A 127 12.55 11.88 3.16
C GLU A 127 13.78 11.96 4.08
N GLY A 128 13.60 12.36 5.35
CA GLY A 128 14.65 12.36 6.38
C GLY A 128 15.15 10.95 6.72
N MET A 129 14.32 9.92 6.57
CA MET A 129 14.69 8.51 6.72
C MET A 129 15.37 7.93 5.46
N GLY A 130 15.52 8.69 4.37
CA GLY A 130 16.11 8.24 3.12
C GLY A 130 15.13 7.70 2.07
N VAL A 131 13.82 7.81 2.30
CA VAL A 131 12.79 7.43 1.32
C VAL A 131 12.65 8.52 0.25
N LYS A 132 12.65 8.14 -1.02
CA LYS A 132 12.37 9.03 -2.15
C LYS A 132 10.87 9.09 -2.40
N VAL A 133 10.21 10.15 -1.91
CA VAL A 133 8.75 10.33 -2.04
C VAL A 133 8.43 11.06 -3.34
N LEU A 134 7.83 10.36 -4.30
CA LEU A 134 7.44 10.88 -5.61
C LEU A 134 5.92 11.06 -5.67
N VAL A 135 5.46 12.27 -5.46
CA VAL A 135 4.05 12.67 -5.65
C VAL A 135 3.78 13.02 -7.13
N ASN A 136 2.53 13.21 -7.52
CA ASN A 136 2.12 13.38 -8.94
C ASN A 136 2.69 12.29 -9.86
N SER A 137 2.85 11.09 -9.32
CA SER A 137 3.52 9.97 -9.98
C SER A 137 2.54 8.79 -10.09
N MET A 138 1.66 8.85 -11.09
CA MET A 138 0.62 7.86 -11.33
C MET A 138 1.23 6.62 -12.00
N VAL A 139 1.18 5.49 -11.32
CA VAL A 139 1.58 4.19 -11.88
C VAL A 139 0.62 3.80 -13.00
N THR A 140 1.16 3.43 -14.14
CA THR A 140 0.42 3.09 -15.36
C THR A 140 0.58 1.64 -15.77
N ASP A 141 1.66 0.98 -15.33
CA ASP A 141 1.87 -0.45 -15.56
C ASP A 141 2.93 -1.02 -14.59
N ILE A 142 2.84 -2.33 -14.32
CA ILE A 142 3.83 -3.11 -13.55
C ILE A 142 4.07 -4.43 -14.25
N GLN A 143 5.25 -4.61 -14.81
CA GLN A 143 5.64 -5.83 -15.51
C GLN A 143 7.16 -6.04 -15.54
N ASN A 144 7.61 -7.27 -15.58
CA ASN A 144 9.03 -7.62 -15.76
C ASN A 144 9.97 -6.89 -14.78
N ASP A 145 9.63 -6.86 -13.49
CA ASP A 145 10.39 -6.17 -12.45
C ASP A 145 10.54 -4.66 -12.70
N THR A 146 9.58 -4.05 -13.38
CA THR A 146 9.60 -2.63 -13.71
C THR A 146 8.25 -1.99 -13.40
N VAL A 147 8.30 -0.85 -12.73
CA VAL A 147 7.14 0.03 -12.52
C VAL A 147 7.18 1.16 -13.54
N PHE A 148 6.15 1.27 -14.34
CA PHE A 148 5.95 2.39 -15.27
C PHE A 148 4.99 3.39 -14.64
N PHE A 149 5.31 4.66 -14.73
CA PHE A 149 4.48 5.73 -14.19
C PHE A 149 4.60 7.02 -15.00
N THR A 150 3.61 7.88 -14.87
CA THR A 150 3.64 9.23 -15.42
C THR A 150 3.83 10.22 -14.29
N SER A 151 4.83 11.07 -14.38
CA SER A 151 5.11 12.14 -13.42
C SER A 151 5.21 13.46 -14.17
N ASP A 152 4.37 14.44 -13.82
CA ASP A 152 4.28 15.74 -14.48
C ASP A 152 4.12 15.62 -16.02
N GLY A 153 3.31 14.66 -16.46
CA GLY A 153 3.05 14.39 -17.88
C GLY A 153 4.18 13.61 -18.61
N VAL A 154 5.28 13.31 -17.95
CA VAL A 154 6.41 12.56 -18.52
C VAL A 154 6.34 11.09 -18.10
N LYS A 155 6.43 10.20 -19.08
CA LYS A 155 6.54 8.74 -18.83
C LYS A 155 7.91 8.41 -18.28
N LYS A 156 7.94 7.70 -17.16
CA LYS A 156 9.15 7.25 -16.46
C LYS A 156 9.00 5.78 -16.07
N ASN A 157 10.11 5.15 -15.72
CA ASN A 157 10.09 3.82 -15.14
C ASN A 157 11.14 3.68 -14.04
N ILE A 158 10.96 2.67 -13.20
CA ILE A 158 11.90 2.23 -12.17
C ILE A 158 11.98 0.71 -12.22
N GLU A 159 13.18 0.19 -12.48
CA GLU A 159 13.46 -1.25 -12.39
C GLU A 159 13.70 -1.62 -10.93
N SER A 160 12.98 -2.64 -10.44
CA SER A 160 13.05 -3.12 -9.06
C SER A 160 12.57 -4.57 -8.98
N LYS A 161 13.31 -5.41 -8.27
CA LYS A 161 12.92 -6.80 -7.97
C LYS A 161 11.88 -6.90 -6.85
N THR A 162 11.69 -5.82 -6.08
CA THR A 162 10.72 -5.79 -4.99
C THR A 162 9.80 -4.58 -5.12
N ILE A 163 8.61 -4.84 -5.62
CA ILE A 163 7.53 -3.86 -5.76
C ILE A 163 6.44 -4.25 -4.78
N LEU A 164 5.93 -3.28 -4.01
CA LEU A 164 4.91 -3.48 -2.98
C LEU A 164 3.70 -2.58 -3.25
N TRP A 165 2.50 -3.10 -3.00
CA TRP A 165 1.26 -2.41 -3.28
C TRP A 165 0.61 -1.88 -2.00
N GLY A 166 0.57 -0.56 -1.84
CA GLY A 166 -0.12 0.16 -0.77
C GLY A 166 -1.30 1.02 -1.26
N ALA A 167 -1.61 0.96 -2.57
CA ALA A 167 -2.63 1.79 -3.19
C ALA A 167 -3.97 1.06 -3.30
N GLY A 168 -5.04 1.79 -2.94
CA GLY A 168 -6.40 1.33 -3.16
C GLY A 168 -6.85 0.15 -2.29
N VAL A 169 -8.06 0.29 -1.79
CA VAL A 169 -8.79 -0.78 -1.12
C VAL A 169 -10.19 -0.86 -1.71
N MET A 170 -10.76 -2.06 -1.71
CA MET A 170 -12.15 -2.32 -2.09
C MET A 170 -12.80 -3.11 -0.96
N ALA A 171 -14.03 -2.79 -0.66
CA ALA A 171 -14.82 -3.52 0.33
C ALA A 171 -14.88 -5.02 -0.03
N SER A 172 -14.95 -5.85 1.00
CA SER A 172 -15.16 -7.28 0.80
C SER A 172 -16.48 -7.53 0.06
N VAL A 173 -16.62 -8.69 -0.54
CA VAL A 173 -17.85 -9.12 -1.24
C VAL A 173 -19.11 -9.01 -0.36
N MET A 174 -18.95 -9.03 0.98
CA MET A 174 -20.07 -8.89 1.91
C MET A 174 -20.79 -7.56 1.80
N GLY A 175 -20.09 -6.47 1.41
CA GLY A 175 -20.76 -5.20 1.13
C GLY A 175 -21.80 -5.35 0.02
N LYS A 176 -21.42 -5.99 -1.09
CA LYS A 176 -22.35 -6.27 -2.19
C LYS A 176 -23.48 -7.19 -1.79
N ILE A 177 -23.19 -8.27 -1.06
CA ILE A 177 -24.23 -9.22 -0.56
C ILE A 177 -25.24 -8.49 0.32
N LEU A 178 -24.78 -7.63 1.24
CA LEU A 178 -25.68 -6.82 2.07
C LEU A 178 -26.53 -5.87 1.24
N ASN A 179 -25.95 -5.19 0.24
CA ASN A 179 -26.71 -4.35 -0.66
C ASN A 179 -27.79 -5.12 -1.43
N ASP A 180 -27.44 -6.27 -2.03
CA ASP A 180 -28.33 -7.10 -2.82
C ASP A 180 -29.49 -7.68 -1.97
N THR A 181 -29.25 -7.96 -0.67
CA THR A 181 -30.25 -8.59 0.22
C THR A 181 -31.07 -7.62 1.05
N THR A 182 -30.52 -6.47 1.43
CA THR A 182 -31.17 -5.52 2.36
C THR A 182 -31.49 -4.18 1.71
N GLY A 183 -30.89 -3.89 0.55
CA GLY A 183 -30.99 -2.60 -0.12
C GLY A 183 -30.16 -1.49 0.55
N VAL A 184 -29.22 -1.82 1.46
CA VAL A 184 -28.34 -0.83 2.08
C VAL A 184 -27.46 -0.17 1.04
N GLU A 185 -27.26 1.14 1.14
CA GLU A 185 -26.38 1.88 0.22
C GLU A 185 -24.90 1.58 0.44
N LEU A 186 -24.15 1.58 -0.65
CA LEU A 186 -22.71 1.45 -0.66
C LEU A 186 -22.06 2.74 -1.14
N ASP A 187 -20.83 2.99 -0.69
CA ASP A 187 -20.00 4.02 -1.31
C ASP A 187 -19.33 3.51 -2.60
N ASN A 188 -18.55 4.36 -3.25
CA ASN A 188 -17.89 4.08 -4.54
C ASN A 188 -16.78 3.01 -4.48
N VAL A 189 -16.38 2.56 -3.29
CA VAL A 189 -15.45 1.42 -3.08
C VAL A 189 -16.14 0.21 -2.46
N GLY A 190 -17.48 0.24 -2.38
CA GLY A 190 -18.32 -0.87 -1.92
C GLY A 190 -18.48 -0.99 -0.40
N ARG A 191 -18.08 0.04 0.37
CA ARG A 191 -18.30 0.05 1.83
C ARG A 191 -19.75 0.38 2.16
N VAL A 192 -20.26 -0.28 3.19
CA VAL A 192 -21.65 -0.15 3.62
C VAL A 192 -21.86 1.15 4.39
N LEU A 193 -22.86 1.96 3.97
CA LEU A 193 -23.27 3.14 4.72
C LEU A 193 -24.01 2.72 5.99
N VAL A 194 -23.49 3.13 7.14
CA VAL A 194 -24.01 2.75 8.45
C VAL A 194 -24.57 3.94 9.24
N ASN A 195 -25.47 3.67 10.16
CA ASN A 195 -25.96 4.59 11.17
C ASN A 195 -24.87 4.91 12.22
N LYS A 196 -25.15 5.83 13.16
CA LYS A 196 -24.22 6.23 14.23
C LYS A 196 -23.86 5.09 15.19
N ASP A 197 -24.74 4.13 15.32
CA ASP A 197 -24.59 2.93 16.15
C ASP A 197 -24.02 1.74 15.37
N PHE A 198 -23.55 1.96 14.13
CA PHE A 198 -23.05 0.97 13.20
C PHE A 198 -24.09 -0.03 12.68
N THR A 199 -25.38 0.14 12.98
CA THR A 199 -26.44 -0.64 12.33
C THR A 199 -26.60 -0.23 10.87
N ILE A 200 -27.16 -1.12 10.04
CA ILE A 200 -27.56 -0.73 8.67
C ILE A 200 -28.99 -0.14 8.70
N PRO A 201 -29.34 0.80 7.81
CA PRO A 201 -30.69 1.36 7.74
C PRO A 201 -31.77 0.26 7.63
N LYS A 202 -32.84 0.40 8.38
CA LYS A 202 -34.02 -0.52 8.48
C LYS A 202 -33.78 -1.83 9.24
N TYR A 203 -32.57 -2.09 9.74
CA TYR A 203 -32.23 -3.29 10.52
C TYR A 203 -31.50 -2.87 11.79
N ASP A 204 -32.09 -3.10 12.93
CA ASP A 204 -31.55 -2.74 14.25
C ASP A 204 -30.64 -3.83 14.84
N ASN A 205 -30.64 -5.00 14.20
CA ASN A 205 -29.87 -6.17 14.60
C ASN A 205 -28.77 -6.60 13.60
N ILE A 206 -28.48 -5.77 12.58
CA ILE A 206 -27.38 -6.01 11.63
C ILE A 206 -26.37 -4.87 11.75
N PHE A 207 -25.18 -5.18 12.25
CA PHE A 207 -24.09 -4.25 12.48
C PHE A 207 -22.98 -4.47 11.46
N VAL A 208 -22.44 -3.37 10.91
CA VAL A 208 -21.25 -3.41 10.03
C VAL A 208 -20.18 -2.55 10.68
N VAL A 209 -18.99 -3.13 10.89
CA VAL A 209 -17.89 -2.48 11.60
C VAL A 209 -16.56 -2.64 10.86
N GLY A 210 -15.56 -1.84 11.25
CA GLY A 210 -14.24 -1.86 10.64
C GLY A 210 -14.21 -1.25 9.24
N ASP A 211 -13.24 -1.66 8.42
CA ASP A 211 -12.98 -1.09 7.09
C ASP A 211 -14.14 -1.28 6.09
N LEU A 212 -15.07 -2.22 6.36
CA LEU A 212 -16.27 -2.42 5.54
C LEU A 212 -17.32 -1.33 5.77
N ALA A 213 -17.29 -0.68 6.93
CA ALA A 213 -18.26 0.36 7.27
C ALA A 213 -17.88 1.72 6.74
N ARG A 214 -18.87 2.51 6.31
CA ARG A 214 -18.76 3.92 5.98
C ARG A 214 -19.72 4.72 6.84
N PHE A 215 -19.19 5.41 7.82
CA PHE A 215 -19.95 6.37 8.61
C PHE A 215 -19.74 7.79 8.03
N THR A 216 -20.83 8.51 7.80
CA THR A 216 -20.76 9.91 7.36
C THR A 216 -21.15 10.79 8.53
N VAL A 217 -20.23 11.57 9.06
CA VAL A 217 -20.55 12.63 10.02
C VAL A 217 -21.35 13.69 9.25
N GLY A 218 -22.57 13.93 9.66
CA GLY A 218 -23.40 14.98 9.07
C GLY A 218 -22.65 16.33 9.10
N LYS A 219 -22.85 17.09 8.00
CA LYS A 219 -22.37 18.48 7.92
C LYS A 219 -23.09 19.34 8.94
#